data_666b786e98322af8e1dffaab04cd0d9c
#
_entry.id   666b786e98322af8e1dffaab04cd0d9c
#
_cell.length_a   1.000
_cell.length_b   1.000
_cell.length_c   1.000
_cell.angle_alpha   90.00
_cell.angle_beta   90.00
_cell.angle_gamma   90.00
#
_symmetry.space_group_name_H-M   'P 1'
#
loop_
_entity.id
_entity.type
_entity.pdbx_description
1 polymer ?
#
loop_
_entity_poly.entity_id
_entity_poly.type
_entity_poly.pdbx_seq_one_letter_code
_entity_poly.pdbx_strand_id
1 'polypeptide(L)' 'MTWEGTISNVWENPANWSCNSLPDANTDVIVNGGKSNYPQINSNVTIRTLRMNHGSTGNVNAGFTLTILK' A
#
# COMPACT_ATOMS: atom_id res chain seq x y z
N MET A 1 9.55 -0.13 2.29
CA MET A 1 8.46 0.55 3.02
C MET A 1 7.36 -0.45 3.31
N THR A 2 6.86 -0.45 4.51
CA THR A 2 5.90 -1.45 4.97
C THR A 2 4.55 -0.78 5.30
N TRP A 3 3.47 -1.40 4.83
CA TRP A 3 2.12 -1.01 5.23
C TRP A 3 1.87 -1.41 6.69
N GLU A 4 1.46 -0.46 7.53
CA GLU A 4 1.15 -0.70 8.93
C GLU A 4 -0.35 -0.87 9.20
N GLY A 5 -1.19 -0.07 8.54
CA GLY A 5 -2.64 -0.15 8.65
C GLY A 5 -3.19 0.13 10.03
N THR A 6 -2.50 0.95 10.83
CA THR A 6 -2.89 1.21 12.21
C THR A 6 -3.93 2.30 12.33
N ILE A 7 -4.01 3.21 11.37
CA ILE A 7 -4.92 4.36 11.40
C ILE A 7 -6.21 4.03 10.65
N SER A 8 -6.08 3.53 9.41
CA SER A 8 -7.21 3.24 8.55
C SER A 8 -6.76 2.33 7.40
N ASN A 9 -7.65 2.11 6.42
CA ASN A 9 -7.34 1.39 5.19
C ASN A 9 -6.95 2.31 4.04
N VAL A 10 -6.78 3.62 4.26
CA VAL A 10 -6.50 4.59 3.19
C VAL A 10 -5.03 4.53 2.81
N TRP A 11 -4.74 4.09 1.57
CA TRP A 11 -3.38 4.05 1.03
C TRP A 11 -2.73 5.43 1.06
N GLU A 12 -3.49 6.47 0.75
CA GLU A 12 -3.02 7.85 0.63
C GLU A 12 -2.78 8.54 1.97
N ASN A 13 -2.96 7.84 3.09
CA ASN A 13 -2.66 8.39 4.41
C ASN A 13 -1.25 7.97 4.83
N PRO A 14 -0.29 8.92 4.92
CA PRO A 14 1.10 8.60 5.28
C PRO A 14 1.24 7.91 6.64
N ALA A 15 0.31 8.18 7.56
CA ALA A 15 0.37 7.60 8.91
C ALA A 15 0.13 6.07 8.92
N ASN A 16 -0.36 5.50 7.82
CA ASN A 16 -0.50 4.05 7.67
C ASN A 16 0.79 3.37 7.23
N TRP A 17 1.84 4.12 6.96
CA TRP A 17 3.10 3.60 6.43
C TRP A 17 4.23 3.71 7.45
N SER A 18 5.18 2.77 7.39
CA SER A 18 6.28 2.69 8.35
C SER A 18 7.16 3.93 8.40
N CYS A 19 7.24 4.67 7.29
CA CYS A 19 8.09 5.85 7.18
C CYS A 19 7.31 7.16 7.27
N ASN A 20 6.02 7.12 7.58
CA ASN A 20 5.14 8.30 7.60
C ASN A 20 5.17 9.10 6.30
N SER A 21 5.34 8.40 5.17
CA SER A 21 5.31 9.01 3.85
C SER A 21 4.69 8.02 2.86
N LEU A 22 4.28 8.53 1.70
CA LEU A 22 3.65 7.69 0.69
C LEU A 22 4.69 7.02 -0.20
N PRO A 23 4.46 5.77 -0.62
CA PRO A 23 5.33 5.13 -1.60
C PRO A 23 5.24 5.82 -2.96
N ASP A 24 6.34 5.78 -3.69
CA ASP A 24 6.45 6.36 -5.03
C ASP A 24 7.09 5.35 -6.00
N ALA A 25 7.48 5.85 -7.18
CA ALA A 25 8.05 4.99 -8.23
C ALA A 25 9.40 4.37 -7.86
N ASN A 26 10.04 4.83 -6.79
CA ASN A 26 11.31 4.31 -6.29
C ASN A 26 11.15 3.44 -5.06
N THR A 27 9.92 3.15 -4.66
CA THR A 27 9.64 2.47 -3.40
C THR A 27 9.29 1.01 -3.60
N ASP A 28 9.97 0.14 -2.84
CA ASP A 28 9.59 -1.25 -2.69
C ASP A 28 8.58 -1.36 -1.55
N VAL A 29 7.38 -1.86 -1.84
CA VAL A 29 6.28 -1.91 -0.89
C VAL A 29 6.07 -3.33 -0.40
N ILE A 30 5.92 -3.49 0.92
CA ILE A 30 5.63 -4.78 1.56
C ILE A 30 4.34 -4.67 2.35
N VAL A 31 3.42 -5.60 2.14
CA VAL A 31 2.20 -5.73 2.93
C VAL A 31 2.22 -7.09 3.61
N ASN A 32 2.26 -7.07 4.95
CA ASN A 32 2.25 -8.29 5.77
C ASN A 32 0.83 -8.63 6.21
N GLY A 33 0.61 -9.91 6.53
CA GLY A 33 -0.64 -10.34 7.14
C GLY A 33 -0.78 -9.89 8.60
N GLY A 34 -1.96 -10.11 9.18
CA GLY A 34 -2.21 -9.81 10.58
C GLY A 34 -2.38 -8.34 10.91
N LYS A 35 -2.67 -7.51 9.93
CA LYS A 35 -2.91 -6.07 10.15
C LYS A 35 -4.37 -5.79 10.46
N SER A 36 -4.62 -4.70 11.21
CA SER A 36 -5.99 -4.28 11.52
C SER A 36 -6.74 -3.80 10.28
N ASN A 37 -6.02 -3.14 9.37
CA ASN A 37 -6.57 -2.68 8.10
C ASN A 37 -5.62 -3.05 6.98
N TYR A 38 -6.18 -3.31 5.79
CA TYR A 38 -5.41 -3.54 4.58
C TYR A 38 -5.64 -2.41 3.59
N PRO A 39 -4.66 -2.10 2.70
CA PRO A 39 -4.74 -0.89 1.89
C PRO A 39 -5.87 -0.93 0.86
N GLN A 40 -6.55 0.20 0.74
CA GLN A 40 -7.44 0.50 -0.38
C GLN A 40 -6.91 1.72 -1.10
N ILE A 41 -6.71 1.59 -2.39
CA ILE A 41 -6.10 2.63 -3.23
C ILE A 41 -7.21 3.42 -3.90
N ASN A 42 -7.22 4.74 -3.66
CA ASN A 42 -8.20 5.68 -4.18
C ASN A 42 -7.56 6.73 -5.10
N SER A 43 -6.46 6.40 -5.74
CA SER A 43 -5.74 7.27 -6.67
C SER A 43 -4.94 6.43 -7.65
N ASN A 44 -4.41 7.06 -8.69
CA ASN A 44 -3.48 6.38 -9.57
C ASN A 44 -2.11 6.37 -8.91
N VAL A 45 -1.57 5.18 -8.67
CA VAL A 45 -0.34 4.99 -7.90
C VAL A 45 0.67 4.23 -8.73
N THR A 46 1.92 4.67 -8.66
CA THR A 46 3.05 3.95 -9.25
C THR A 46 4.06 3.64 -8.16
N ILE A 47 4.45 2.39 -8.06
CA ILE A 47 5.49 1.93 -7.13
C ILE A 47 6.50 1.09 -7.88
N ARG A 48 7.67 0.86 -7.26
CA ARG A 48 8.71 0.06 -7.89
C ARG A 48 8.40 -1.43 -7.81
N THR A 49 8.18 -1.95 -6.61
CA THR A 49 7.82 -3.37 -6.40
C THR A 49 6.73 -3.48 -5.34
N LEU A 50 6.00 -4.60 -5.39
CA LEU A 50 4.99 -4.93 -4.39
C LEU A 50 5.19 -6.37 -3.93
N ARG A 51 5.24 -6.56 -2.61
CA ARG A 51 5.26 -7.89 -2.01
C ARG A 51 4.07 -8.03 -1.06
N MET A 52 3.18 -8.96 -1.39
CA MET A 52 2.03 -9.31 -0.56
C MET A 52 2.36 -10.62 0.15
N ASN A 53 2.66 -10.54 1.44
CA ASN A 53 2.99 -11.73 2.22
C ASN A 53 1.72 -12.49 2.61
N HIS A 54 1.90 -13.73 3.09
CA HIS A 54 0.80 -14.61 3.44
C HIS A 54 -0.18 -13.93 4.41
N GLY A 55 -1.46 -14.06 4.13
CA GLY A 55 -2.51 -13.49 4.95
C GLY A 55 -2.81 -12.02 4.68
N SER A 56 -2.10 -11.40 3.74
CA SER A 56 -2.34 -10.01 3.39
C SER A 56 -3.29 -9.89 2.21
N THR A 57 -3.89 -8.72 2.07
CA THR A 57 -4.77 -8.39 0.95
C THR A 57 -4.65 -6.91 0.63
N GLY A 58 -5.27 -6.48 -0.45
CA GLY A 58 -5.33 -5.08 -0.84
C GLY A 58 -6.34 -4.90 -1.95
N ASN A 59 -6.73 -3.67 -2.22
CA ASN A 59 -7.73 -3.37 -3.22
C ASN A 59 -7.43 -2.06 -3.92
N VAL A 60 -7.66 -2.03 -5.23
CA VAL A 60 -7.65 -0.79 -6.03
C VAL A 60 -9.09 -0.47 -6.36
N ASN A 61 -9.58 0.68 -5.90
CA ASN A 61 -10.96 1.05 -6.13
C ASN A 61 -11.21 1.32 -7.62
N ALA A 62 -12.46 1.15 -8.05
CA ALA A 62 -12.85 1.33 -9.44
C ALA A 62 -12.46 2.72 -9.95
N GLY A 63 -11.91 2.79 -11.15
CA GLY A 63 -11.47 4.04 -11.77
C GLY A 63 -10.02 4.42 -11.49
N PHE A 64 -9.31 3.65 -10.67
CA PHE A 64 -7.91 3.91 -10.34
C PHE A 64 -7.02 2.76 -10.79
N THR A 65 -5.71 3.05 -10.90
CA THR A 65 -4.72 2.09 -11.39
C THR A 65 -3.52 2.05 -10.45
N LEU A 66 -3.09 0.83 -10.10
CA LEU A 66 -1.81 0.59 -9.46
C LEU A 66 -0.83 0.08 -10.51
N THR A 67 0.27 0.79 -10.69
CA THR A 67 1.34 0.41 -11.62
C THR A 67 2.56 -0.07 -10.82
N ILE A 68 3.04 -1.26 -11.14
CA ILE A 68 4.23 -1.84 -10.54
C ILE A 68 5.30 -1.95 -11.62
N LEU A 69 6.43 -1.27 -11.39
CA LEU A 69 7.45 -1.09 -12.43
C LEU A 69 8.37 -2.30 -12.62
N LYS A 70 8.45 -3.16 -11.62
CA LYS A 70 9.35 -4.31 -11.66
C LYS A 70 8.62 -5.65 -11.57
#